data_1ff2e439861ee3056331b2216a049447
#
_entry.id   1ff2e439861ee3056331b2216a049447
#
_cell.length_a   1.000
_cell.length_b   1.000
_cell.length_c   1.000
_cell.angle_alpha   90.00
_cell.angle_beta   90.00
_cell.angle_gamma   90.00
#
_symmetry.space_group_name_H-M   'P 1'
#
loop_
_entity.id
_entity.type
_entity.pdbx_description
1 polymer ?
#
loop_
_entity_poly.entity_id
_entity_poly.type
_entity_poly.pdbx_seq_one_letter_code
_entity_poly.pdbx_strand_id
1 'polypeptide(L)'
;MAALTATAVLGLAGCGTATAEDPPEEPPRRHSAQATMIGRATRALDADFTAAYTWSEGGTVTVWAAEDGTWRVDVPDWALGGTVDVTVAWTTGGFFQCAAGRCVKIAGITGEIPRDLDPRVQRPFIEWLPQLLDRRIPFSVSQDGDCFTLTPNTVVVDTPMPPGEWCLDQAGTILSVASDEFGTLELDGEPAAPAATVELPGDVVAEEPLGAEAPPEPTPTPDPSATASGTPPEGAAASPSPSPDPATGE
;
A
#
# COMPACT_ATOMS: atom_id res chain seq x y z
N MET A 1 -5.99 103.19 21.51
CA MET A 1 -6.53 102.49 20.34
C MET A 1 -5.35 102.22 19.42
N ALA A 2 -4.81 101.02 19.43
CA ALA A 2 -3.63 100.65 18.61
C ALA A 2 -4.05 99.51 17.70
N ALA A 3 -3.95 99.70 16.42
CA ALA A 3 -4.22 98.72 15.39
C ALA A 3 -2.92 97.99 15.04
N LEU A 4 -2.92 96.65 15.22
CA LEU A 4 -1.87 95.77 14.80
C LEU A 4 -2.22 95.19 13.42
N THR A 5 -1.39 95.48 12.44
CA THR A 5 -1.40 94.92 11.10
C THR A 5 -0.59 93.65 11.09
N ALA A 6 -1.19 92.48 10.81
CA ALA A 6 -0.52 91.20 10.61
C ALA A 6 -0.20 91.00 9.15
N THR A 7 1.08 90.81 8.83
CA THR A 7 1.59 90.50 7.48
C THR A 7 1.61 88.98 7.32
N ALA A 8 0.83 88.44 6.40
CA ALA A 8 0.85 87.03 6.01
C ALA A 8 1.95 86.78 4.97
N VAL A 9 2.87 85.89 5.29
CA VAL A 9 3.87 85.35 4.38
C VAL A 9 3.33 84.11 3.71
N LEU A 10 3.02 84.17 2.42
CA LEU A 10 2.70 82.94 1.64
C LEU A 10 4.02 82.21 1.30
N GLY A 11 4.20 81.04 1.95
CA GLY A 11 5.23 80.10 1.55
C GLY A 11 4.72 79.27 0.38
N LEU A 12 5.38 79.31 -0.77
CA LEU A 12 5.18 78.42 -1.90
C LEU A 12 5.75 77.03 -1.50
N ALA A 13 4.87 76.07 -1.22
CA ALA A 13 5.24 74.71 -1.11
C ALA A 13 5.45 74.12 -2.53
N GLY A 14 6.70 73.85 -2.87
CA GLY A 14 7.07 73.08 -4.06
C GLY A 14 6.62 71.67 -3.92
N CYS A 15 5.66 71.23 -4.75
CA CYS A 15 5.36 69.77 -4.93
C CYS A 15 6.55 69.10 -5.63
N GLY A 16 7.47 68.52 -4.86
CA GLY A 16 8.39 67.55 -5.38
C GLY A 16 7.60 66.31 -5.70
N THR A 17 7.50 65.90 -6.97
CA THR A 17 7.05 64.59 -7.38
C THR A 17 8.09 63.58 -6.93
N ALA A 18 7.92 63.04 -5.72
CA ALA A 18 8.63 61.81 -5.32
C ALA A 18 8.11 60.74 -6.26
N THR A 19 8.96 60.28 -7.18
CA THR A 19 8.77 59.03 -7.89
C THR A 19 8.73 57.96 -6.80
N ALA A 20 7.55 57.39 -6.57
CA ALA A 20 7.45 56.20 -5.73
C ALA A 20 8.29 55.13 -6.44
N GLU A 21 9.47 54.86 -5.91
CA GLU A 21 10.17 53.63 -6.25
C GLU A 21 9.24 52.48 -5.85
N ASP A 22 8.81 51.69 -6.83
CA ASP A 22 8.10 50.46 -6.56
C ASP A 22 8.91 49.66 -5.54
N PRO A 23 8.29 49.17 -4.46
CA PRO A 23 9.01 48.31 -3.51
C PRO A 23 9.62 47.16 -4.28
N PRO A 24 10.88 46.79 -4.00
CA PRO A 24 11.56 45.71 -4.68
C PRO A 24 10.66 44.46 -4.63
N GLU A 25 10.36 43.93 -5.80
CA GLU A 25 9.55 42.74 -5.97
C GLU A 25 10.17 41.62 -5.11
N GLU A 26 9.49 41.23 -4.02
CA GLU A 26 9.96 40.20 -3.10
C GLU A 26 10.11 38.90 -3.92
N PRO A 27 11.31 38.28 -3.95
CA PRO A 27 11.50 37.08 -4.76
C PRO A 27 10.45 36.02 -4.37
N PRO A 28 9.87 35.33 -5.35
CA PRO A 28 8.83 34.34 -5.07
C PRO A 28 9.30 33.40 -3.98
N ARG A 29 8.53 33.31 -2.90
CA ARG A 29 8.83 32.42 -1.77
C ARG A 29 8.84 30.99 -2.30
N ARG A 30 10.02 30.41 -2.38
CA ARG A 30 10.15 28.99 -2.69
C ARG A 30 9.54 28.21 -1.52
N HIS A 31 8.48 27.47 -1.79
CA HIS A 31 7.96 26.53 -0.82
C HIS A 31 9.07 25.53 -0.47
N SER A 32 9.16 25.15 0.80
CA SER A 32 10.09 24.09 1.18
C SER A 32 9.65 22.76 0.53
N ALA A 33 10.60 21.86 0.26
CA ALA A 33 10.31 20.53 -0.27
C ALA A 33 9.20 19.83 0.53
N GLN A 34 9.26 19.93 1.87
CA GLN A 34 8.23 19.40 2.75
C GLN A 34 6.86 20.04 2.53
N ALA A 35 6.78 21.36 2.36
CA ALA A 35 5.49 22.02 2.11
C ALA A 35 4.90 21.63 0.75
N THR A 36 5.75 21.44 -0.26
CA THR A 36 5.34 20.95 -1.58
C THR A 36 4.83 19.50 -1.49
N MET A 37 5.55 18.64 -0.80
CA MET A 37 5.16 17.25 -0.55
C MET A 37 3.81 17.16 0.16
N ILE A 38 3.62 17.91 1.25
CA ILE A 38 2.35 17.98 1.98
C ILE A 38 1.20 18.38 1.04
N GLY A 39 1.40 19.41 0.21
CA GLY A 39 0.38 19.86 -0.73
C GLY A 39 0.00 18.81 -1.78
N ARG A 40 0.96 18.02 -2.27
CA ARG A 40 0.71 16.92 -3.20
C ARG A 40 0.06 15.72 -2.50
N ALA A 41 0.55 15.35 -1.32
CA ALA A 41 -0.02 14.27 -0.51
C ALA A 41 -1.47 14.57 -0.09
N THR A 42 -1.80 15.85 0.21
CA THR A 42 -3.19 16.24 0.49
C THR A 42 -4.08 15.96 -0.71
N ARG A 43 -3.66 16.34 -1.93
CA ARG A 43 -4.43 16.04 -3.14
C ARG A 43 -4.53 14.54 -3.42
N ALA A 44 -3.47 13.79 -3.14
CA ALA A 44 -3.48 12.33 -3.28
C ALA A 44 -4.50 11.65 -2.37
N LEU A 45 -4.68 12.17 -1.14
CA LEU A 45 -5.69 11.65 -0.20
C LEU A 45 -7.13 11.99 -0.60
N ASP A 46 -7.30 13.09 -1.31
CA ASP A 46 -8.62 13.54 -1.79
C ASP A 46 -8.95 12.97 -3.19
N ALA A 47 -8.03 12.20 -3.79
CA ALA A 47 -8.20 11.70 -5.14
C ALA A 47 -8.93 10.35 -5.17
N ASP A 48 -9.95 10.27 -6.02
CA ASP A 48 -10.61 9.02 -6.37
C ASP A 48 -10.08 8.54 -7.72
N PHE A 49 -9.67 7.28 -7.81
CA PHE A 49 -9.07 6.73 -9.03
C PHE A 49 -9.10 5.21 -9.08
N THR A 50 -8.84 4.66 -10.26
CA THR A 50 -8.42 3.27 -10.46
C THR A 50 -7.10 3.28 -11.19
N ALA A 51 -6.07 2.64 -10.64
CA ALA A 51 -4.75 2.62 -11.24
C ALA A 51 -4.06 1.26 -11.12
N ALA A 52 -3.31 0.90 -12.15
CA ALA A 52 -2.40 -0.23 -12.12
C ALA A 52 -0.98 0.25 -11.75
N TYR A 53 -0.29 -0.58 -10.98
CA TYR A 53 1.10 -0.37 -10.61
C TYR A 53 1.90 -1.64 -10.85
N THR A 54 3.17 -1.48 -11.16
CA THR A 54 4.15 -2.56 -11.11
C THR A 54 4.87 -2.50 -9.77
N TRP A 55 4.84 -3.60 -9.00
CA TRP A 55 5.51 -3.71 -7.71
C TRP A 55 6.64 -4.74 -7.79
N SER A 56 7.82 -4.37 -7.32
CA SER A 56 9.02 -5.22 -7.42
C SER A 56 8.89 -6.56 -6.70
N GLU A 57 8.06 -6.64 -5.64
CA GLU A 57 7.90 -7.82 -4.81
C GLU A 57 6.72 -8.71 -5.23
N GLY A 58 5.78 -8.18 -6.01
CA GLY A 58 4.53 -8.90 -6.31
C GLY A 58 3.97 -8.70 -7.72
N GLY A 59 4.73 -8.10 -8.64
CA GLY A 59 4.27 -7.90 -10.02
C GLY A 59 3.20 -6.82 -10.15
N THR A 60 2.13 -7.07 -10.89
CA THR A 60 1.06 -6.08 -11.11
C THR A 60 0.17 -5.96 -9.89
N VAL A 61 -0.12 -4.72 -9.49
CA VAL A 61 -1.04 -4.36 -8.42
C VAL A 61 -2.10 -3.43 -8.96
N THR A 62 -3.36 -3.65 -8.63
CA THR A 62 -4.42 -2.71 -8.98
C THR A 62 -5.00 -2.06 -7.73
N VAL A 63 -5.10 -0.74 -7.76
CA VAL A 63 -5.61 0.08 -6.66
C VAL A 63 -6.87 0.79 -7.09
N TRP A 64 -7.92 0.67 -6.29
CA TRP A 64 -9.17 1.42 -6.42
C TRP A 64 -9.36 2.31 -5.20
N ALA A 65 -9.49 3.59 -5.42
CA ALA A 65 -10.02 4.57 -4.49
C ALA A 65 -11.36 5.03 -5.06
N ALA A 66 -12.48 4.67 -4.44
CA ALA A 66 -13.80 4.91 -4.97
C ALA A 66 -14.41 6.21 -4.43
N GLU A 67 -15.38 6.79 -5.16
CA GLU A 67 -16.04 8.06 -4.84
C GLU A 67 -16.73 8.08 -3.46
N ASP A 68 -17.15 6.91 -2.95
CA ASP A 68 -17.79 6.77 -1.63
C ASP A 68 -16.81 6.60 -0.48
N GLY A 69 -15.49 6.72 -0.74
CA GLY A 69 -14.42 6.53 0.23
C GLY A 69 -14.08 5.08 0.54
N THR A 70 -14.69 4.12 -0.18
CA THR A 70 -14.25 2.73 -0.14
C THR A 70 -12.99 2.53 -0.99
N TRP A 71 -12.15 1.57 -0.62
CA TRP A 71 -10.94 1.27 -1.38
C TRP A 71 -10.65 -0.22 -1.42
N ARG A 72 -9.87 -0.61 -2.43
CA ARG A 72 -9.46 -1.99 -2.66
C ARG A 72 -8.08 -2.02 -3.31
N VAL A 73 -7.28 -2.99 -2.92
CA VAL A 73 -5.98 -3.28 -3.54
C VAL A 73 -5.91 -4.75 -3.85
N ASP A 74 -5.66 -5.08 -5.11
CA ASP A 74 -5.51 -6.46 -5.59
C ASP A 74 -4.07 -6.73 -5.98
N VAL A 75 -3.58 -7.89 -5.55
CA VAL A 75 -2.27 -8.43 -5.93
C VAL A 75 -2.46 -9.83 -6.48
N PRO A 76 -2.55 -9.98 -7.79
CA PRO A 76 -2.65 -11.28 -8.43
C PRO A 76 -1.43 -12.15 -8.16
N ASP A 77 -1.62 -13.46 -8.10
CA ASP A 77 -0.56 -14.46 -8.04
C ASP A 77 0.50 -14.15 -6.96
N TRP A 78 0.09 -13.64 -5.79
CA TRP A 78 1.05 -13.23 -4.75
C TRP A 78 1.28 -14.28 -3.68
N ALA A 79 0.23 -14.84 -3.10
CA ALA A 79 0.33 -15.76 -1.98
C ALA A 79 0.61 -17.22 -2.39
N LEU A 80 1.06 -18.03 -1.45
CA LEU A 80 1.34 -19.48 -1.61
C LEU A 80 2.27 -19.78 -2.81
N GLY A 81 3.33 -18.98 -2.95
CA GLY A 81 4.31 -19.16 -4.02
C GLY A 81 3.84 -18.70 -5.39
N GLY A 82 2.96 -17.72 -5.46
CA GLY A 82 2.48 -17.15 -6.71
C GLY A 82 1.29 -17.88 -7.33
N THR A 83 0.44 -18.48 -6.51
CA THR A 83 -0.71 -19.28 -7.00
C THR A 83 -2.06 -18.74 -6.53
N VAL A 84 -2.07 -17.76 -5.64
CA VAL A 84 -3.28 -17.21 -5.04
C VAL A 84 -3.29 -15.70 -5.10
N ASP A 85 -4.37 -15.16 -5.65
CA ASP A 85 -4.66 -13.73 -5.63
C ASP A 85 -5.01 -13.29 -4.21
N VAL A 86 -4.48 -12.13 -3.82
CA VAL A 86 -4.79 -11.50 -2.54
C VAL A 86 -5.43 -10.14 -2.78
N THR A 87 -6.48 -9.87 -2.03
CA THR A 87 -7.14 -8.56 -1.99
C THR A 87 -7.22 -8.05 -0.56
N VAL A 88 -6.96 -6.78 -0.39
CA VAL A 88 -7.23 -6.03 0.84
C VAL A 88 -8.21 -4.92 0.50
N ALA A 89 -9.31 -4.79 1.23
CA ALA A 89 -10.35 -3.84 0.92
C ALA A 89 -11.02 -3.24 2.16
N TRP A 90 -11.39 -1.97 2.04
CA TRP A 90 -12.29 -1.29 2.94
C TRP A 90 -13.59 -0.97 2.20
N THR A 91 -14.69 -1.54 2.69
CA THR A 91 -16.02 -1.32 2.14
C THR A 91 -16.93 -0.70 3.19
N THR A 92 -18.16 -0.38 2.84
CA THR A 92 -19.18 0.02 3.81
C THR A 92 -19.45 -1.04 4.87
N GLY A 93 -19.13 -2.31 4.58
CA GLY A 93 -19.21 -3.43 5.53
C GLY A 93 -18.03 -3.51 6.50
N GLY A 94 -16.93 -2.77 6.27
CA GLY A 94 -15.72 -2.74 7.07
C GLY A 94 -14.47 -3.19 6.31
N PHE A 95 -13.45 -3.61 7.07
CA PHE A 95 -12.17 -4.03 6.54
C PHE A 95 -12.17 -5.53 6.23
N PHE A 96 -11.71 -5.89 5.06
CA PHE A 96 -11.69 -7.26 4.56
C PHE A 96 -10.34 -7.62 3.97
N GLN A 97 -10.00 -8.88 4.15
CA GLN A 97 -8.95 -9.55 3.40
C GLN A 97 -9.56 -10.72 2.62
N CYS A 98 -9.19 -10.84 1.35
CA CYS A 98 -9.67 -11.90 0.49
C CYS A 98 -8.50 -12.70 -0.09
N ALA A 99 -8.70 -14.01 -0.21
CA ALA A 99 -7.81 -14.90 -0.92
C ALA A 99 -8.59 -16.12 -1.41
N ALA A 100 -8.21 -16.69 -2.55
CA ALA A 100 -8.83 -17.87 -3.13
C ALA A 100 -10.37 -17.77 -3.26
N GLY A 101 -10.88 -16.59 -3.65
CA GLY A 101 -12.32 -16.34 -3.84
C GLY A 101 -13.14 -16.24 -2.55
N ARG A 102 -12.51 -16.16 -1.38
CA ARG A 102 -13.16 -15.97 -0.08
C ARG A 102 -12.67 -14.70 0.58
N CYS A 103 -13.56 -13.99 1.26
CA CYS A 103 -13.25 -12.77 2.00
C CYS A 103 -13.57 -12.95 3.48
N VAL A 104 -12.66 -12.53 4.34
CA VAL A 104 -12.85 -12.53 5.79
C VAL A 104 -12.87 -11.10 6.28
N LYS A 105 -13.85 -10.75 7.10
CA LYS A 105 -13.89 -9.47 7.77
C LYS A 105 -12.85 -9.44 8.88
N ILE A 106 -11.93 -8.49 8.80
CA ILE A 106 -10.92 -8.27 9.82
C ILE A 106 -11.49 -7.35 10.91
N ALA A 107 -11.33 -7.75 12.16
CA ALA A 107 -11.78 -6.95 13.29
C ALA A 107 -10.88 -5.71 13.44
N GLY A 108 -11.38 -4.57 13.02
CA GLY A 108 -10.85 -3.22 13.25
C GLY A 108 -9.35 -3.10 13.58
N ILE A 109 -9.04 -2.34 14.64
CA ILE A 109 -7.66 -2.02 15.05
C ILE A 109 -6.86 -3.24 15.58
N THR A 110 -7.51 -4.33 15.95
CA THR A 110 -6.87 -5.51 16.56
C THR A 110 -6.78 -6.72 15.63
N GLY A 111 -7.38 -6.63 14.44
CA GLY A 111 -7.32 -7.70 13.45
C GLY A 111 -5.98 -7.70 12.74
N GLU A 112 -5.27 -8.83 12.77
CA GLU A 112 -4.06 -9.01 12.00
C GLU A 112 -4.38 -9.84 10.76
N ILE A 113 -3.88 -9.36 9.61
CA ILE A 113 -3.86 -10.17 8.40
C ILE A 113 -2.74 -11.22 8.58
N PRO A 114 -2.97 -12.51 8.29
CA PRO A 114 -1.90 -13.50 8.27
C PRO A 114 -0.75 -13.04 7.38
N ARG A 115 0.49 -13.15 7.85
CA ARG A 115 1.67 -12.56 7.19
C ARG A 115 1.90 -13.05 5.77
N ASP A 116 1.58 -14.29 5.52
CA ASP A 116 1.63 -14.94 4.20
C ASP A 116 0.52 -14.51 3.25
N LEU A 117 -0.45 -13.75 3.76
CA LEU A 117 -1.58 -13.18 3.01
C LEU A 117 -1.65 -11.65 3.13
N ASP A 118 -0.64 -10.99 3.74
CA ASP A 118 -0.53 -9.53 3.83
C ASP A 118 0.56 -9.01 2.88
N PRO A 119 0.21 -8.58 1.68
CA PRO A 119 1.18 -8.06 0.73
C PRO A 119 1.77 -6.72 1.17
N ARG A 120 1.12 -6.01 2.11
CA ARG A 120 1.50 -4.67 2.60
C ARG A 120 1.53 -3.57 1.54
N VAL A 121 1.24 -3.91 0.30
CA VAL A 121 1.25 -2.98 -0.83
C VAL A 121 0.16 -1.90 -0.72
N GLN A 122 -0.85 -2.10 0.11
CA GLN A 122 -1.85 -1.10 0.44
C GLN A 122 -1.31 0.03 1.33
N ARG A 123 -0.23 -0.19 2.07
CA ARG A 123 0.30 0.76 3.08
C ARG A 123 0.65 2.13 2.54
N PRO A 124 1.30 2.29 1.38
CA PRO A 124 1.55 3.59 0.81
C PRO A 124 0.29 4.45 0.69
N PHE A 125 -0.83 3.87 0.33
CA PHE A 125 -2.07 4.59 0.05
C PHE A 125 -2.86 4.92 1.33
N ILE A 126 -2.91 4.01 2.30
CA ILE A 126 -3.83 4.10 3.45
C ILE A 126 -3.13 4.40 4.79
N GLU A 127 -1.88 3.96 4.97
CA GLU A 127 -1.16 4.13 6.22
C GLU A 127 -0.11 5.25 6.13
N TRP A 128 0.69 5.28 5.06
CA TRP A 128 1.84 6.16 4.96
C TRP A 128 1.51 7.53 4.35
N LEU A 129 0.64 7.57 3.34
CA LEU A 129 0.25 8.83 2.72
C LEU A 129 -0.28 9.86 3.73
N PRO A 130 -1.15 9.50 4.71
CA PRO A 130 -1.56 10.42 5.78
C PRO A 130 -0.40 10.92 6.65
N GLN A 131 0.65 10.12 6.84
CA GLN A 131 1.82 10.51 7.63
C GLN A 131 2.63 11.62 6.95
N LEU A 132 2.61 11.68 5.61
CA LEU A 132 3.29 12.74 4.86
C LEU A 132 2.72 14.14 5.15
N LEU A 133 1.51 14.23 5.71
CA LEU A 133 0.87 15.50 6.07
C LEU A 133 1.38 16.06 7.42
N ASP A 134 2.00 15.22 8.24
CA ASP A 134 2.53 15.67 9.53
C ASP A 134 3.77 16.54 9.32
N ARG A 135 3.67 17.81 9.71
CA ARG A 135 4.80 18.75 9.66
C ARG A 135 5.93 18.38 10.63
N ARG A 136 5.69 17.48 11.56
CA ARG A 136 6.64 16.99 12.56
C ARG A 136 7.20 15.63 12.22
N ILE A 137 6.92 15.15 11.00
CA ILE A 137 7.47 13.87 10.54
C ILE A 137 8.99 13.83 10.81
N PRO A 138 9.53 12.73 11.36
CA PRO A 138 10.94 12.66 11.77
C PRO A 138 11.90 12.49 10.58
N PHE A 139 11.58 13.08 9.45
CA PHE A 139 12.38 13.04 8.23
C PHE A 139 12.75 14.44 7.75
N SER A 140 13.95 14.60 7.23
CA SER A 140 14.27 15.67 6.31
C SER A 140 13.78 15.29 4.92
N VAL A 141 13.20 16.27 4.23
CA VAL A 141 12.65 16.09 2.89
C VAL A 141 13.48 16.88 1.90
N SER A 142 14.04 16.21 0.92
CA SER A 142 14.60 16.83 -0.29
C SER A 142 13.67 16.58 -1.47
N GLN A 143 13.75 17.44 -2.49
CA GLN A 143 12.92 17.34 -3.69
C GLN A 143 13.78 17.41 -4.95
N ASP A 144 13.53 16.50 -5.87
CA ASP A 144 14.02 16.52 -7.24
C ASP A 144 12.86 16.27 -8.21
N GLY A 145 12.44 17.31 -8.95
CA GLY A 145 11.28 17.25 -9.81
C GLY A 145 9.99 16.92 -9.06
N ASP A 146 9.42 15.77 -9.36
CA ASP A 146 8.20 15.25 -8.74
C ASP A 146 8.49 14.28 -7.58
N CYS A 147 9.75 13.97 -7.33
CA CYS A 147 10.18 13.03 -6.31
C CYS A 147 10.67 13.73 -5.03
N PHE A 148 10.33 13.12 -3.89
CA PHE A 148 10.67 13.55 -2.54
C PHE A 148 11.41 12.43 -1.83
N THR A 149 12.65 12.69 -1.44
CA THR A 149 13.43 11.74 -0.65
C THR A 149 13.27 12.05 0.83
N LEU A 150 12.87 11.04 1.61
CA LEU A 150 12.71 11.10 3.06
C LEU A 150 13.92 10.46 3.74
N THR A 151 14.71 11.28 4.43
CA THR A 151 15.88 10.83 5.18
C THR A 151 15.62 11.03 6.67
N PRO A 152 15.81 10.00 7.54
CA PRO A 152 15.61 10.14 8.97
C PRO A 152 16.46 11.27 9.57
N ASN A 153 15.85 12.14 10.37
CA ASN A 153 16.55 13.27 11.02
C ASN A 153 17.41 12.84 12.21
N THR A 154 17.09 11.70 12.80
CA THR A 154 17.75 11.17 13.99
C THR A 154 17.80 9.64 13.89
N VAL A 155 18.64 9.03 14.75
CA VAL A 155 18.60 7.58 14.97
C VAL A 155 17.33 7.28 15.79
N VAL A 156 16.17 7.37 15.14
CA VAL A 156 14.88 6.97 15.71
C VAL A 156 14.72 5.49 15.44
N VAL A 157 14.46 4.72 16.49
CA VAL A 157 14.34 3.26 16.40
C VAL A 157 13.07 2.86 15.66
N ASP A 158 12.00 3.67 15.78
CA ASP A 158 10.71 3.40 15.14
C ASP A 158 10.21 4.66 14.42
N THR A 159 10.18 4.62 13.11
CA THR A 159 9.56 5.66 12.28
C THR A 159 8.13 5.22 11.90
N PRO A 160 7.18 6.16 11.74
CA PRO A 160 5.79 5.83 11.40
C PRO A 160 5.66 5.20 10.00
N MET A 161 6.69 5.31 9.19
CA MET A 161 6.81 4.74 7.85
C MET A 161 8.29 4.55 7.52
N PRO A 162 8.67 3.66 6.59
CA PRO A 162 10.06 3.51 6.19
C PRO A 162 10.59 4.76 5.50
N PRO A 163 11.91 5.06 5.62
CA PRO A 163 12.57 6.04 4.79
C PRO A 163 12.54 5.59 3.33
N GLY A 164 12.58 6.53 2.40
CA GLY A 164 12.53 6.19 0.99
C GLY A 164 12.21 7.36 0.09
N GLU A 165 11.80 7.07 -1.13
CA GLU A 165 11.45 8.06 -2.14
C GLU A 165 9.96 7.96 -2.49
N TRP A 166 9.34 9.12 -2.62
CA TRP A 166 7.94 9.28 -3.03
C TRP A 166 7.88 10.22 -4.22
N CYS A 167 7.40 9.74 -5.34
CA CYS A 167 7.14 10.58 -6.50
C CYS A 167 5.64 10.81 -6.63
N LEU A 168 5.23 12.09 -6.51
CA LEU A 168 3.86 12.52 -6.68
C LEU A 168 3.83 13.64 -7.70
N ASP A 169 2.92 13.58 -8.65
CA ASP A 169 2.72 14.67 -9.58
C ASP A 169 2.04 15.90 -8.95
N GLN A 170 1.81 16.93 -9.73
CA GLN A 170 1.16 18.15 -9.24
C GLN A 170 -0.32 17.93 -8.88
N ALA A 171 -0.98 16.93 -9.46
CA ALA A 171 -2.37 16.57 -9.14
C ALA A 171 -2.48 15.73 -7.88
N GLY A 172 -1.37 15.16 -7.41
CA GLY A 172 -1.33 14.24 -6.27
C GLY A 172 -1.31 12.78 -6.68
N THR A 173 -1.20 12.46 -7.97
CA THR A 173 -1.07 11.07 -8.41
C THR A 173 0.23 10.51 -7.87
N ILE A 174 0.18 9.36 -7.22
CA ILE A 174 1.37 8.62 -6.80
C ILE A 174 1.98 7.98 -8.05
N LEU A 175 3.13 8.50 -8.47
CA LEU A 175 3.88 7.97 -9.62
C LEU A 175 4.75 6.80 -9.22
N SER A 176 5.40 6.90 -8.05
CA SER A 176 6.15 5.78 -7.48
C SER A 176 6.35 5.94 -5.98
N VAL A 177 6.59 4.80 -5.31
CA VAL A 177 7.06 4.73 -3.92
C VAL A 177 8.15 3.69 -3.85
N ALA A 178 9.29 4.04 -3.26
CA ALA A 178 10.42 3.13 -3.09
C ALA A 178 10.99 3.19 -1.69
N SER A 179 11.23 2.03 -1.08
CA SER A 179 11.97 1.89 0.17
C SER A 179 12.62 0.51 0.28
N ASP A 180 13.63 0.39 1.14
CA ASP A 180 14.35 -0.88 1.34
C ASP A 180 13.44 -1.98 1.93
N GLU A 181 12.41 -1.61 2.69
CA GLU A 181 11.50 -2.57 3.34
C GLU A 181 10.32 -2.99 2.46
N PHE A 182 9.96 -2.14 1.51
CA PHE A 182 8.74 -2.28 0.71
C PHE A 182 9.03 -2.69 -0.73
N GLY A 183 10.25 -2.43 -1.21
CA GLY A 183 10.59 -2.49 -2.62
C GLY A 183 10.15 -1.23 -3.37
N THR A 184 9.89 -1.36 -4.64
CA THR A 184 9.48 -0.26 -5.53
C THR A 184 8.12 -0.54 -6.13
N LEU A 185 7.22 0.44 -6.01
CA LEU A 185 5.91 0.48 -6.66
C LEU A 185 5.93 1.60 -7.68
N GLU A 186 5.63 1.32 -8.93
CA GLU A 186 5.62 2.29 -10.03
C GLU A 186 4.28 2.28 -10.75
N LEU A 187 3.72 3.45 -11.01
CA LEU A 187 2.48 3.60 -11.76
C LEU A 187 2.65 3.06 -13.19
N ASP A 188 1.76 2.17 -13.60
CA ASP A 188 1.70 1.59 -14.94
C ASP A 188 0.58 2.26 -15.74
N GLY A 189 0.98 3.20 -16.58
CA GLY A 189 0.06 3.94 -17.42
C GLY A 189 -0.63 5.11 -16.72
N GLU A 190 -1.80 5.49 -17.21
CA GLU A 190 -2.59 6.62 -16.73
C GLU A 190 -3.71 6.11 -15.82
N PRO A 191 -3.96 6.73 -14.64
CA PRO A 191 -5.10 6.36 -13.81
C PRO A 191 -6.42 6.48 -14.58
N ALA A 192 -7.28 5.49 -14.41
CA ALA A 192 -8.63 5.48 -14.95
C ALA A 192 -9.61 6.21 -14.01
N ALA A 193 -10.81 6.47 -14.51
CA ALA A 193 -11.89 7.03 -13.71
C ALA A 193 -12.21 6.13 -12.50
N PRO A 194 -12.57 6.71 -11.33
CA PRO A 194 -12.92 5.96 -10.15
C PRO A 194 -14.21 5.14 -10.35
N ALA A 195 -14.34 4.09 -9.56
CA ALA A 195 -15.61 3.43 -9.36
C ALA A 195 -16.47 4.22 -8.35
N ALA A 196 -17.80 4.09 -8.42
CA ALA A 196 -18.66 4.69 -7.41
C ALA A 196 -18.49 4.04 -6.03
N THR A 197 -18.21 2.75 -5.98
CA THR A 197 -17.93 1.94 -4.80
C THR A 197 -17.06 0.75 -5.19
N VAL A 198 -16.36 0.14 -4.24
CA VAL A 198 -15.63 -1.11 -4.48
C VAL A 198 -16.44 -2.31 -4.02
N GLU A 199 -16.36 -3.39 -4.81
CA GLU A 199 -16.96 -4.69 -4.48
C GLU A 199 -15.87 -5.68 -4.06
N LEU A 200 -16.22 -6.62 -3.18
CA LEU A 200 -15.32 -7.70 -2.80
C LEU A 200 -15.21 -8.72 -3.95
N PRO A 201 -14.03 -9.30 -4.18
CA PRO A 201 -13.82 -10.26 -5.28
C PRO A 201 -14.33 -11.67 -4.97
N GLY A 202 -14.88 -11.91 -3.77
CA GLY A 202 -15.33 -13.22 -3.34
C GLY A 202 -16.38 -13.18 -2.25
N ASP A 203 -16.85 -14.37 -1.87
CA ASP A 203 -17.87 -14.52 -0.84
C ASP A 203 -17.34 -14.21 0.55
N VAL A 204 -18.13 -13.49 1.35
CA VAL A 204 -17.77 -13.25 2.76
C VAL A 204 -18.06 -14.51 3.57
N VAL A 205 -17.02 -15.05 4.19
CA VAL A 205 -17.10 -16.22 5.07
C VAL A 205 -16.89 -15.79 6.53
N ALA A 206 -17.54 -16.52 7.45
CA ALA A 206 -17.44 -16.23 8.87
C ALA A 206 -16.10 -16.75 9.44
N GLU A 207 -15.35 -15.88 10.06
CA GLU A 207 -14.49 -16.03 11.24
C GLU A 207 -13.20 -16.86 11.16
N GLU A 208 -12.91 -17.63 10.14
CA GLU A 208 -11.60 -18.28 10.06
C GLU A 208 -10.61 -17.42 9.27
N PRO A 209 -9.40 -17.15 9.80
CA PRO A 209 -8.37 -16.46 9.04
C PRO A 209 -8.11 -17.21 7.74
N LEU A 210 -8.13 -16.51 6.62
CA LEU A 210 -7.71 -17.09 5.34
C LEU A 210 -6.29 -17.63 5.48
N GLY A 211 -6.05 -18.86 5.02
CA GLY A 211 -4.74 -19.52 5.12
C GLY A 211 -4.55 -20.39 6.38
N ALA A 212 -5.49 -20.41 7.33
CA ALA A 212 -5.49 -21.44 8.33
C ALA A 212 -5.90 -22.76 7.66
N GLU A 213 -4.90 -23.56 7.27
CA GLU A 213 -5.13 -24.94 6.88
C GLU A 213 -5.64 -25.67 8.12
N ALA A 214 -6.83 -26.29 8.03
CA ALA A 214 -7.31 -27.13 9.11
C ALA A 214 -6.23 -28.20 9.41
N PRO A 215 -5.87 -28.43 10.67
CA PRO A 215 -4.93 -29.51 11.01
C PRO A 215 -5.41 -30.79 10.33
N PRO A 216 -4.51 -31.56 9.71
CA PRO A 216 -4.90 -32.83 9.08
C PRO A 216 -5.67 -33.64 10.09
N GLU A 217 -6.84 -34.14 9.70
CA GLU A 217 -7.63 -35.03 10.56
C GLU A 217 -6.71 -36.14 11.08
N PRO A 218 -6.72 -36.43 12.38
CA PRO A 218 -5.88 -37.45 12.93
C PRO A 218 -6.19 -38.76 12.19
N THR A 219 -5.19 -39.31 11.53
CA THR A 219 -5.29 -40.59 10.86
C THR A 219 -5.88 -41.57 11.88
N PRO A 220 -7.04 -42.25 11.60
CA PRO A 220 -7.64 -43.13 12.54
C PRO A 220 -6.60 -44.18 12.96
N THR A 221 -6.26 -44.17 14.23
CA THR A 221 -5.35 -45.16 14.80
C THR A 221 -6.01 -46.52 14.57
N PRO A 222 -5.33 -47.47 13.88
CA PRO A 222 -5.92 -48.76 13.64
C PRO A 222 -6.31 -49.36 15.00
N ASP A 223 -7.58 -49.70 15.13
CA ASP A 223 -8.13 -50.32 16.33
C ASP A 223 -7.39 -51.62 16.62
N PRO A 224 -6.62 -51.71 17.72
CA PRO A 224 -5.89 -52.95 18.07
C PRO A 224 -6.81 -54.15 18.35
N SER A 225 -8.14 -53.92 18.40
CA SER A 225 -9.14 -54.96 18.63
C SER A 225 -9.65 -55.61 17.34
N ALA A 226 -9.24 -55.15 16.14
CA ALA A 226 -9.52 -55.87 14.91
C ALA A 226 -8.61 -57.10 14.77
N THR A 227 -8.66 -57.96 15.76
CA THR A 227 -8.03 -59.28 15.71
C THR A 227 -8.76 -60.14 14.65
N ALA A 228 -8.00 -60.48 13.64
CA ALA A 228 -8.38 -61.29 12.52
C ALA A 228 -9.10 -62.60 12.95
N SER A 229 -10.41 -62.66 12.78
CA SER A 229 -11.15 -63.87 12.56
C SER A 229 -11.09 -64.16 11.07
N GLY A 230 -9.96 -64.65 10.63
CA GLY A 230 -9.75 -65.21 9.29
C GLY A 230 -9.36 -66.65 9.39
N THR A 231 -10.30 -67.57 9.24
CA THR A 231 -10.13 -68.98 9.03
C THR A 231 -9.14 -69.27 7.90
N PRO A 232 -8.12 -70.13 8.10
CA PRO A 232 -7.23 -70.48 7.00
C PRO A 232 -7.96 -71.32 5.97
N PRO A 233 -7.82 -71.13 4.69
CA PRO A 233 -8.18 -72.09 3.69
C PRO A 233 -7.08 -73.13 3.61
N GLU A 234 -7.47 -74.33 3.98
CA GLU A 234 -6.77 -75.62 3.73
C GLU A 234 -6.74 -75.91 2.23
N GLY A 235 -5.60 -76.31 1.72
CA GLY A 235 -5.60 -77.14 0.53
C GLY A 235 -4.80 -76.66 -0.67
N ALA A 236 -3.75 -77.39 -0.83
CA ALA A 236 -3.30 -78.05 -2.06
C ALA A 236 -2.21 -77.38 -2.94
N ALA A 237 -1.18 -78.16 -2.89
CA ALA A 237 -0.45 -78.72 -4.04
C ALA A 237 0.74 -77.93 -4.59
N ALA A 238 1.80 -78.60 -4.40
CA ALA A 238 3.16 -78.43 -4.86
C ALA A 238 3.35 -78.46 -6.38
N SER A 239 4.51 -77.95 -6.76
CA SER A 239 5.40 -78.36 -7.87
C SER A 239 5.26 -77.65 -9.20
N PRO A 240 6.33 -77.60 -9.96
CA PRO A 240 7.76 -77.42 -9.62
C PRO A 240 8.42 -76.27 -10.49
N SER A 241 9.62 -75.94 -10.10
CA SER A 241 10.61 -75.23 -10.89
C SER A 241 10.87 -75.87 -12.28
N PRO A 242 11.32 -75.09 -13.22
CA PRO A 242 12.62 -75.44 -13.79
C PRO A 242 13.64 -74.31 -13.77
N SER A 243 14.85 -74.81 -13.68
CA SER A 243 16.15 -74.16 -13.70
C SER A 243 16.49 -73.43 -14.98
N PRO A 244 17.65 -72.77 -14.99
CA PRO A 244 18.04 -71.72 -15.90
C PRO A 244 18.85 -72.28 -17.06
N ASP A 245 18.98 -71.46 -18.09
CA ASP A 245 20.16 -71.51 -18.95
C ASP A 245 20.30 -70.30 -19.88
N PRO A 246 21.43 -70.16 -20.58
CA PRO A 246 22.39 -69.09 -20.29
C PRO A 246 22.65 -68.16 -21.48
N ALA A 247 23.46 -67.15 -21.18
CA ALA A 247 24.43 -66.43 -22.02
C ALA A 247 24.36 -66.53 -23.55
N THR A 248 24.52 -65.39 -24.16
CA THR A 248 25.42 -64.97 -25.27
C THR A 248 24.97 -63.60 -25.72
N GLY A 249 25.75 -62.56 -25.77
CA GLY A 249 27.02 -62.47 -26.50
C GLY A 249 26.84 -61.53 -27.65
N GLU A 250 27.55 -60.48 -27.68
CA GLU A 250 28.00 -59.46 -28.61
C GLU A 250 27.46 -58.12 -28.42
#